data_52d96c3538d058591a6c7d94911db6b7
#
_entry.id   52d96c3538d058591a6c7d94911db6b7
#
_cell.length_a   1.000
_cell.length_b   1.000
_cell.length_c   1.000
_cell.angle_alpha   90.00
_cell.angle_beta   90.00
_cell.angle_gamma   90.00
#
_symmetry.space_group_name_H-M   'P 1'
#
loop_
_entity.id
_entity.type
_entity.pdbx_description
1 polymer ?
#
loop_
_entity_poly.entity_id
_entity_poly.type
_entity_poly.pdbx_seq_one_letter_code
_entity_poly.pdbx_strand_id
1 'polypeptide(L)'
;MLMVLVQQEEDRMLYGKMKSPIGDLTLVGSGDQLEMIGFPEGKGVIRVQPEWRREDSAFGNVVEQIDDYFAGDRKTFELSLKPSGTEFQLEVLKALTTIPYGQTVSYKEIAIAIGRPKAVRAVGAANGRNPLPIVIPCHRVIGSDGSLTGFGGGIEAKLYLLGLESRDVHHSSP
;
A
#
# COMPACT_ATOMS: atom_id res chain seq x y z
N MET A 1 3.80 -36.35 10.73
CA MET A 1 4.94 -35.90 9.88
C MET A 1 4.49 -35.26 8.59
N LEU A 2 3.57 -35.84 7.84
CA LEU A 2 3.05 -35.24 6.57
C LEU A 2 2.31 -33.91 6.78
N MET A 3 1.46 -33.78 7.81
CA MET A 3 0.75 -32.53 8.15
C MET A 3 1.68 -31.39 8.54
N VAL A 4 2.79 -31.66 9.22
CA VAL A 4 3.77 -30.63 9.60
C VAL A 4 4.53 -30.09 8.39
N LEU A 5 4.80 -30.94 7.39
CA LEU A 5 5.45 -30.55 6.15
C LEU A 5 4.54 -29.70 5.25
N VAL A 6 3.23 -30.02 5.21
CA VAL A 6 2.23 -29.22 4.47
C VAL A 6 2.05 -27.84 5.12
N GLN A 7 1.98 -27.77 6.45
CA GLN A 7 1.85 -26.51 7.18
C GLN A 7 3.07 -25.60 6.99
N GLN A 8 4.27 -26.17 6.86
CA GLN A 8 5.50 -25.40 6.62
C GLN A 8 5.61 -24.86 5.18
N GLU A 9 4.94 -25.45 4.21
CA GLU A 9 4.86 -24.91 2.85
C GLU A 9 3.83 -23.77 2.74
N GLU A 10 2.72 -23.84 3.48
CA GLU A 10 1.69 -22.80 3.49
C GLU A 10 2.15 -21.51 4.18
N ASP A 11 3.03 -21.58 5.18
CA ASP A 11 3.58 -20.43 5.90
C ASP A 11 4.83 -19.80 5.23
N ARG A 12 5.27 -20.36 4.09
CA ARG A 12 6.46 -19.86 3.41
C ARG A 12 6.18 -18.53 2.71
N MET A 13 7.04 -17.55 2.98
CA MET A 13 6.97 -16.25 2.29
C MET A 13 7.23 -16.42 0.80
N LEU A 14 6.30 -15.92 0.01
CA LEU A 14 6.38 -15.85 -1.45
C LEU A 14 6.62 -14.41 -1.88
N TYR A 15 7.26 -14.23 -3.03
CA TYR A 15 7.30 -12.92 -3.68
C TYR A 15 7.05 -13.05 -5.18
N GLY A 16 6.51 -11.99 -5.75
CA GLY A 16 6.30 -11.84 -7.18
C GLY A 16 6.71 -10.44 -7.65
N LYS A 17 6.79 -10.28 -8.95
CA LYS A 17 7.08 -9.00 -9.59
C LYS A 17 5.96 -8.65 -10.56
N MET A 18 5.60 -7.37 -10.61
CA MET A 18 4.68 -6.85 -11.63
C MET A 18 5.19 -5.53 -12.18
N LYS A 19 4.92 -5.28 -13.45
CA LYS A 19 5.17 -3.98 -14.06
C LYS A 19 4.06 -3.01 -13.70
N SER A 20 4.40 -1.74 -13.52
CA SER A 20 3.41 -0.70 -13.31
C SER A 20 3.88 0.64 -13.92
N PRO A 21 2.98 1.63 -14.09
CA PRO A 21 3.35 2.97 -14.55
C PRO A 21 4.33 3.72 -13.63
N ILE A 22 4.46 3.30 -12.39
CA ILE A 22 5.39 3.86 -11.38
C ILE A 22 6.61 2.96 -11.14
N GLY A 23 6.91 2.07 -12.08
CA GLY A 23 8.02 1.12 -12.02
C GLY A 23 7.61 -0.29 -11.60
N ASP A 24 8.58 -1.20 -11.59
CA ASP A 24 8.34 -2.61 -11.26
C ASP A 24 8.08 -2.76 -9.75
N LEU A 25 6.91 -3.28 -9.40
CA LEU A 25 6.55 -3.53 -8.01
C LEU A 25 6.98 -4.93 -7.57
N THR A 26 7.34 -5.04 -6.29
CA THR A 26 7.58 -6.32 -5.62
C THR A 26 6.40 -6.62 -4.72
N LEU A 27 5.73 -7.74 -4.93
CA LEU A 27 4.64 -8.22 -4.10
C LEU A 27 5.16 -9.31 -3.18
N VAL A 28 4.81 -9.28 -1.90
CA VAL A 28 5.25 -10.27 -0.91
C VAL A 28 4.07 -10.69 -0.05
N GLY A 29 3.97 -11.98 0.20
CA GLY A 29 2.90 -12.53 1.03
C GLY A 29 3.09 -14.00 1.37
N SER A 30 2.16 -14.53 2.14
CA SER A 30 2.10 -15.93 2.53
C SER A 30 0.66 -16.45 2.40
N GLY A 31 0.50 -17.66 1.87
CA GLY A 31 -0.83 -18.20 1.57
C GLY A 31 -1.58 -17.29 0.59
N ASP A 32 -2.78 -16.87 0.97
CA ASP A 32 -3.64 -15.94 0.21
C ASP A 32 -3.54 -14.48 0.69
N GLN A 33 -2.61 -14.19 1.61
CA GLN A 33 -2.49 -12.88 2.26
C GLN A 33 -1.35 -12.06 1.66
N LEU A 34 -1.65 -10.82 1.25
CA LEU A 34 -0.66 -9.84 0.83
C LEU A 34 -0.10 -9.12 2.08
N GLU A 35 1.21 -9.12 2.23
CA GLU A 35 1.89 -8.56 3.41
C GLU A 35 2.69 -7.30 3.07
N MET A 36 3.29 -7.22 1.87
CA MET A 36 4.07 -6.06 1.45
C MET A 36 3.96 -5.79 -0.05
N ILE A 37 4.05 -4.51 -0.41
CA ILE A 37 4.27 -4.02 -1.78
C ILE A 37 5.48 -3.11 -1.75
N GLY A 38 6.51 -3.42 -2.54
CA GLY A 38 7.73 -2.64 -2.65
C GLY A 38 7.86 -1.92 -3.98
N PHE A 39 8.52 -0.77 -3.94
CA PHE A 39 8.87 0.01 -5.12
C PHE A 39 10.25 -0.39 -5.66
N PRO A 40 10.56 -0.06 -6.95
CA PRO A 40 11.89 -0.35 -7.51
C PRO A 40 12.99 0.51 -6.91
N GLU A 41 12.65 1.71 -6.41
CA GLU A 41 13.58 2.71 -5.89
C GLU A 41 13.03 3.39 -4.63
N GLY A 42 13.89 4.10 -3.92
CA GLY A 42 13.52 4.90 -2.76
C GLY A 42 13.44 4.11 -1.46
N LYS A 43 12.75 4.67 -0.48
CA LYS A 43 12.62 4.08 0.86
C LYS A 43 11.70 2.86 0.92
N GLY A 44 10.84 2.69 -0.07
CA GLY A 44 9.91 1.58 -0.18
C GLY A 44 10.45 0.36 -0.92
N VAL A 45 11.75 0.28 -1.15
CA VAL A 45 12.40 -0.91 -1.75
C VAL A 45 12.34 -2.08 -0.77
N ILE A 46 11.84 -3.21 -1.24
CA ILE A 46 11.88 -4.47 -0.50
C ILE A 46 13.11 -5.26 -0.94
N ARG A 47 13.93 -5.64 0.03
CA ARG A 47 15.02 -6.58 -0.18
C ARG A 47 14.51 -7.99 -0.03
N VAL A 48 14.42 -8.71 -1.16
CA VAL A 48 14.02 -10.12 -1.17
C VAL A 48 15.02 -10.94 -0.35
N GLN A 49 14.50 -11.72 0.59
CA GLN A 49 15.32 -12.58 1.45
C GLN A 49 15.63 -13.90 0.74
N PRO A 50 16.79 -14.52 1.01
CA PRO A 50 17.20 -15.77 0.36
C PRO A 50 16.22 -16.93 0.57
N GLU A 51 15.52 -16.96 1.71
CA GLU A 51 14.54 -17.99 2.05
C GLU A 51 13.18 -17.81 1.39
N TRP A 52 12.90 -16.65 0.77
CA TRP A 52 11.64 -16.42 0.08
C TRP A 52 11.64 -17.09 -1.30
N ARG A 53 10.51 -17.67 -1.67
CA ARG A 53 10.35 -18.29 -2.98
C ARG A 53 9.68 -17.34 -3.96
N ARG A 54 10.24 -17.22 -5.16
CA ARG A 54 9.57 -16.52 -6.24
C ARG A 54 8.43 -17.36 -6.80
N GLU A 55 7.23 -16.77 -6.82
CA GLU A 55 6.01 -17.40 -7.32
C GLU A 55 5.07 -16.32 -7.85
N ASP A 56 5.30 -15.84 -9.06
CA ASP A 56 4.51 -14.74 -9.64
C ASP A 56 3.01 -15.11 -9.77
N SER A 57 2.70 -16.38 -10.01
CA SER A 57 1.32 -16.87 -10.13
C SER A 57 0.50 -16.79 -8.83
N ALA A 58 1.15 -16.80 -7.68
CA ALA A 58 0.48 -16.64 -6.39
C ALA A 58 -0.18 -15.27 -6.21
N PHE A 59 0.24 -14.27 -6.98
CA PHE A 59 -0.23 -12.89 -6.89
C PHE A 59 -1.18 -12.49 -8.02
N GLY A 60 -1.72 -13.43 -8.80
CA GLY A 60 -2.57 -13.15 -9.96
C GLY A 60 -3.74 -12.20 -9.67
N ASN A 61 -4.49 -12.45 -8.59
CA ASN A 61 -5.59 -11.58 -8.15
C ASN A 61 -5.10 -10.18 -7.72
N VAL A 62 -3.93 -10.09 -7.08
CA VAL A 62 -3.33 -8.80 -6.68
C VAL A 62 -2.93 -8.00 -7.92
N VAL A 63 -2.26 -8.65 -8.87
CA VAL A 63 -1.83 -8.04 -10.15
C VAL A 63 -3.04 -7.52 -10.92
N GLU A 64 -4.08 -8.33 -11.10
CA GLU A 64 -5.31 -7.93 -11.78
C GLU A 64 -5.94 -6.69 -11.14
N GLN A 65 -6.10 -6.66 -9.82
CA GLN A 65 -6.71 -5.53 -9.15
C GLN A 65 -5.84 -4.26 -9.20
N ILE A 66 -4.51 -4.38 -9.13
CA ILE A 66 -3.62 -3.22 -9.26
C ILE A 66 -3.59 -2.71 -10.71
N ASP A 67 -3.62 -3.60 -11.71
CA ASP A 67 -3.71 -3.21 -13.12
C ASP A 67 -5.03 -2.48 -13.42
N ASP A 68 -6.16 -2.98 -12.93
CA ASP A 68 -7.47 -2.31 -13.01
C ASP A 68 -7.44 -0.92 -12.36
N TYR A 69 -6.76 -0.79 -11.21
CA TYR A 69 -6.60 0.50 -10.54
C TYR A 69 -5.80 1.48 -11.40
N PHE A 70 -4.69 1.07 -11.98
CA PHE A 70 -3.90 1.92 -12.88
C PHE A 70 -4.61 2.25 -14.19
N ALA A 71 -5.52 1.38 -14.64
CA ALA A 71 -6.39 1.64 -15.78
C ALA A 71 -7.54 2.64 -15.47
N GLY A 72 -7.80 2.93 -14.18
CA GLY A 72 -8.92 3.76 -13.74
C GLY A 72 -10.24 2.99 -13.56
N ASP A 73 -10.23 1.68 -13.78
CA ASP A 73 -11.43 0.83 -13.72
C ASP A 73 -11.76 0.37 -12.30
N ARG A 74 -10.81 0.48 -11.36
CA ARG A 74 -10.96 0.06 -9.96
C ARG A 74 -10.64 1.19 -9.00
N LYS A 75 -11.52 1.40 -8.02
CA LYS A 75 -11.38 2.42 -6.96
C LYS A 75 -11.17 1.83 -5.57
N THR A 76 -11.48 0.56 -5.37
CA THR A 76 -11.36 -0.18 -4.11
C THR A 76 -10.75 -1.55 -4.34
N PHE A 77 -10.04 -2.07 -3.35
CA PHE A 77 -9.38 -3.38 -3.41
C PHE A 77 -10.13 -4.40 -2.54
N GLU A 78 -10.27 -5.61 -3.07
CA GLU A 78 -10.84 -6.77 -2.38
C GLU A 78 -9.75 -7.83 -2.21
N LEU A 79 -8.81 -7.56 -1.29
CA LEU A 79 -7.62 -8.36 -1.04
C LEU A 79 -7.53 -8.74 0.43
N SER A 80 -7.07 -9.96 0.70
CA SER A 80 -6.71 -10.38 2.05
C SER A 80 -5.36 -9.75 2.41
N LEU A 81 -5.36 -8.84 3.39
CA LEU A 81 -4.18 -8.07 3.79
C LEU A 81 -3.71 -8.49 5.17
N LYS A 82 -2.39 -8.58 5.33
CA LYS A 82 -1.74 -8.84 6.62
C LYS A 82 -0.60 -7.85 6.85
N PRO A 83 -0.92 -6.56 7.05
CA PRO A 83 0.10 -5.56 7.35
C PRO A 83 0.76 -5.83 8.71
N SER A 84 2.07 -5.68 8.77
CA SER A 84 2.83 -5.74 10.00
C SER A 84 3.19 -4.33 10.49
N GLY A 85 3.36 -4.20 11.81
CA GLY A 85 3.73 -2.94 12.44
C GLY A 85 3.41 -2.91 13.93
N THR A 86 3.76 -1.82 14.60
CA THR A 86 3.34 -1.58 15.98
C THR A 86 1.83 -1.34 16.04
N GLU A 87 1.23 -1.44 17.22
CA GLU A 87 -0.19 -1.14 17.43
C GLU A 87 -0.56 0.25 16.89
N PHE A 88 0.26 1.26 17.19
CA PHE A 88 0.06 2.62 16.67
C PHE A 88 0.13 2.68 15.13
N GLN A 89 1.09 1.99 14.51
CA GLN A 89 1.20 1.94 13.05
C GLN A 89 -0.03 1.29 12.43
N LEU A 90 -0.50 0.17 12.98
CA LEU A 90 -1.71 -0.51 12.50
C LEU A 90 -2.97 0.34 12.67
N GLU A 91 -3.07 1.10 13.77
CA GLU A 91 -4.14 2.08 13.99
C GLU A 91 -4.14 3.18 12.91
N VAL A 92 -2.98 3.72 12.57
CA VAL A 92 -2.82 4.68 11.47
C VAL A 92 -3.22 4.06 10.15
N LEU A 93 -2.68 2.87 9.81
CA LEU A 93 -3.00 2.19 8.55
C LEU A 93 -4.51 1.94 8.39
N LYS A 94 -5.19 1.55 9.48
CA LYS A 94 -6.65 1.41 9.50
C LYS A 94 -7.36 2.73 9.19
N ALA A 95 -6.89 3.84 9.74
CA ALA A 95 -7.45 5.16 9.42
C ALA A 95 -7.23 5.54 7.95
N LEU A 96 -6.07 5.19 7.37
CA LEU A 96 -5.80 5.45 5.95
C LEU A 96 -6.81 4.75 5.03
N THR A 97 -7.25 3.55 5.36
CA THR A 97 -8.21 2.80 4.52
C THR A 97 -9.58 3.47 4.42
N THR A 98 -9.87 4.44 5.28
CA THR A 98 -11.14 5.20 5.25
C THR A 98 -11.11 6.40 4.30
N ILE A 99 -9.95 6.76 3.74
CA ILE A 99 -9.82 7.89 2.83
C ILE A 99 -10.36 7.48 1.45
N PRO A 100 -11.43 8.11 0.95
CA PRO A 100 -12.01 7.72 -0.32
C PRO A 100 -11.06 7.99 -1.51
N TYR A 101 -11.28 7.23 -2.59
CA TYR A 101 -10.60 7.44 -3.86
C TYR A 101 -10.80 8.88 -4.35
N GLY A 102 -9.72 9.50 -4.81
CA GLY A 102 -9.73 10.87 -5.33
C GLY A 102 -9.81 11.97 -4.25
N GLN A 103 -9.78 11.62 -2.97
CA GLN A 103 -9.74 12.58 -1.87
C GLN A 103 -8.39 12.58 -1.17
N THR A 104 -8.05 13.71 -0.58
CA THR A 104 -6.85 13.86 0.25
C THR A 104 -7.22 14.36 1.63
N VAL A 105 -6.43 13.97 2.62
CA VAL A 105 -6.51 14.45 4.00
C VAL A 105 -5.12 14.84 4.48
N SER A 106 -5.06 15.68 5.50
CA SER A 106 -3.79 16.04 6.13
C SER A 106 -3.35 15.02 7.19
N TYR A 107 -2.06 14.97 7.51
CA TYR A 107 -1.54 14.21 8.66
C TYR A 107 -2.23 14.59 9.96
N LYS A 108 -2.61 15.87 10.11
CA LYS A 108 -3.34 16.38 11.28
C LYS A 108 -4.75 15.77 11.37
N GLU A 109 -5.46 15.68 10.26
CA GLU A 109 -6.79 15.06 10.23
C GLU A 109 -6.73 13.58 10.60
N ILE A 110 -5.73 12.83 10.13
CA ILE A 110 -5.51 11.45 10.57
C ILE A 110 -5.22 11.39 12.07
N ALA A 111 -4.35 12.25 12.60
CA ALA A 111 -4.05 12.29 14.03
C ALA A 111 -5.30 12.55 14.87
N ILE A 112 -6.19 13.44 14.43
CA ILE A 112 -7.47 13.70 15.07
C ILE A 112 -8.40 12.48 14.99
N ALA A 113 -8.50 11.87 13.80
CA ALA A 113 -9.36 10.72 13.56
C ALA A 113 -9.03 9.51 14.45
N ILE A 114 -7.73 9.28 14.75
CA ILE A 114 -7.29 8.22 15.68
C ILE A 114 -7.30 8.67 17.17
N GLY A 115 -7.88 9.84 17.47
CA GLY A 115 -7.95 10.35 18.85
C GLY A 115 -6.61 10.84 19.45
N ARG A 116 -5.60 11.09 18.62
CA ARG A 116 -4.25 11.50 19.03
C ARG A 116 -3.80 12.81 18.35
N PRO A 117 -4.50 13.94 18.55
CA PRO A 117 -4.30 15.18 17.79
C PRO A 117 -2.88 15.77 17.88
N LYS A 118 -2.12 15.40 18.91
CA LYS A 118 -0.73 15.84 19.10
C LYS A 118 0.29 14.93 18.37
N ALA A 119 -0.12 13.78 17.86
CA ALA A 119 0.77 12.75 17.27
C ALA A 119 1.04 12.95 15.78
N VAL A 120 0.93 14.15 15.23
CA VAL A 120 1.04 14.44 13.77
C VAL A 120 2.35 13.92 13.17
N ARG A 121 3.49 14.12 13.85
CA ARG A 121 4.79 13.60 13.39
C ARG A 121 4.85 12.07 13.40
N ALA A 122 4.32 11.43 14.43
CA ALA A 122 4.27 9.98 14.55
C ALA A 122 3.35 9.37 13.47
N VAL A 123 2.22 10.02 13.16
CA VAL A 123 1.33 9.68 12.05
C VAL A 123 2.09 9.75 10.73
N GLY A 124 2.84 10.83 10.48
CA GLY A 124 3.68 10.95 9.29
C GLY A 124 4.72 9.83 9.15
N ALA A 125 5.37 9.47 10.26
CA ALA A 125 6.33 8.36 10.29
C ALA A 125 5.65 7.01 10.02
N ALA A 126 4.47 6.75 10.60
CA ALA A 126 3.69 5.54 10.38
C ALA A 126 3.20 5.45 8.92
N ASN A 127 2.71 6.57 8.37
CA ASN A 127 2.31 6.67 6.96
C ASN A 127 3.47 6.33 6.02
N GLY A 128 4.67 6.85 6.30
CA GLY A 128 5.89 6.58 5.51
C GLY A 128 6.41 5.14 5.63
N ARG A 129 5.95 4.37 6.62
CA ARG A 129 6.28 2.95 6.84
C ARG A 129 5.18 2.00 6.42
N ASN A 130 4.17 2.48 5.71
CA ASN A 130 3.10 1.64 5.20
C ASN A 130 3.67 0.47 4.37
N PRO A 131 3.47 -0.79 4.78
CA PRO A 131 3.99 -1.95 4.04
C PRO A 131 3.20 -2.27 2.77
N LEU A 132 1.98 -1.71 2.62
CA LEU A 132 1.03 -2.02 1.54
C LEU A 132 0.59 -0.74 0.79
N PRO A 133 1.56 0.07 0.27
CA PRO A 133 1.22 1.27 -0.47
C PRO A 133 0.32 0.95 -1.67
N ILE A 134 -0.41 1.93 -2.18
CA ILE A 134 -1.44 1.82 -3.21
C ILE A 134 -2.72 1.21 -2.64
N VAL A 135 -2.67 0.00 -2.10
CA VAL A 135 -3.82 -0.71 -1.51
C VAL A 135 -4.27 -0.04 -0.22
N ILE A 136 -3.32 0.27 0.67
CA ILE A 136 -3.56 1.18 1.80
C ILE A 136 -3.09 2.57 1.37
N PRO A 137 -3.99 3.54 1.18
CA PRO A 137 -3.72 4.72 0.37
C PRO A 137 -2.94 5.82 1.10
N CYS A 138 -1.70 5.54 1.50
CA CYS A 138 -0.83 6.52 2.14
C CYS A 138 -0.48 7.72 1.23
N HIS A 139 -0.63 7.58 -0.09
CA HIS A 139 -0.48 8.67 -1.05
C HIS A 139 -1.55 9.75 -0.92
N ARG A 140 -2.72 9.44 -0.34
CA ARG A 140 -3.83 10.39 -0.09
C ARG A 140 -3.62 11.28 1.13
N VAL A 141 -2.51 11.11 1.86
CA VAL A 141 -2.16 11.98 2.99
C VAL A 141 -1.13 13.01 2.57
N ILE A 142 -1.44 14.28 2.80
CA ILE A 142 -0.62 15.44 2.40
C ILE A 142 -0.39 16.37 3.59
N GLY A 143 0.52 17.33 3.45
CA GLY A 143 0.70 18.39 4.43
C GLY A 143 -0.55 19.27 4.55
N SER A 144 -0.78 19.88 5.70
CA SER A 144 -1.90 20.83 5.92
C SER A 144 -1.82 22.07 5.03
N ASP A 145 -0.63 22.40 4.54
CA ASP A 145 -0.37 23.46 3.55
C ASP A 145 -0.46 22.98 2.10
N GLY A 146 -0.89 21.73 1.87
CA GLY A 146 -0.94 21.09 0.56
C GLY A 146 0.39 20.52 0.08
N SER A 147 1.46 20.58 0.88
CA SER A 147 2.77 20.05 0.52
C SER A 147 2.75 18.53 0.39
N LEU A 148 3.49 18.02 -0.61
CA LEU A 148 3.67 16.59 -0.80
C LEU A 148 4.97 16.17 -0.11
N THR A 149 4.84 15.43 0.98
CA THR A 149 5.97 14.91 1.74
C THR A 149 5.88 13.39 1.88
N GLY A 150 7.04 12.75 1.97
CA GLY A 150 7.22 11.38 2.43
C GLY A 150 6.35 10.32 1.76
N PHE A 151 6.82 9.75 0.65
CA PHE A 151 6.22 8.56 0.04
C PHE A 151 7.30 7.52 -0.26
N GLY A 152 7.04 6.24 0.04
CA GLY A 152 8.03 5.17 -0.12
C GLY A 152 8.54 5.03 -1.56
N GLY A 153 7.68 5.22 -2.54
CA GLY A 153 8.00 5.22 -3.96
C GLY A 153 8.54 6.54 -4.52
N GLY A 154 8.76 7.56 -3.66
CA GLY A 154 9.17 8.90 -4.07
C GLY A 154 8.01 9.82 -4.45
N ILE A 155 8.32 11.11 -4.54
CA ILE A 155 7.31 12.16 -4.80
C ILE A 155 6.68 12.01 -6.19
N GLU A 156 7.42 11.59 -7.20
CA GLU A 156 6.90 11.39 -8.56
C GLU A 156 5.82 10.31 -8.59
N ALA A 157 6.04 9.18 -7.91
CA ALA A 157 5.04 8.14 -7.78
C ALA A 157 3.78 8.63 -7.03
N LYS A 158 3.95 9.41 -5.96
CA LYS A 158 2.84 10.04 -5.24
C LYS A 158 2.03 10.97 -6.13
N LEU A 159 2.70 11.84 -6.88
CA LEU A 159 2.07 12.73 -7.85
C LEU A 159 1.31 11.97 -8.92
N TYR A 160 1.88 10.88 -9.42
CA TYR A 160 1.22 10.02 -10.41
C TYR A 160 -0.09 9.45 -9.87
N LEU A 161 -0.06 8.85 -8.66
CA LEU A 161 -1.25 8.26 -8.04
C LEU A 161 -2.34 9.30 -7.76
N LEU A 162 -1.98 10.45 -7.20
CA LEU A 162 -2.92 11.55 -6.96
C LEU A 162 -3.50 12.09 -8.28
N GLY A 163 -2.67 12.24 -9.32
CA GLY A 163 -3.10 12.68 -10.65
C GLY A 163 -4.02 11.66 -11.33
N LEU A 164 -3.78 10.37 -11.18
CA LEU A 164 -4.65 9.32 -11.67
C LEU A 164 -6.04 9.42 -11.02
N GLU A 165 -6.08 9.46 -9.71
CA GLU A 165 -7.34 9.50 -8.96
C GLU A 165 -8.15 10.79 -9.20
N SER A 166 -7.50 11.94 -9.40
CA SER A 166 -8.19 13.20 -9.66
C SER A 166 -8.83 13.28 -11.05
N ARG A 167 -8.23 12.65 -12.06
CA ARG A 167 -8.78 12.61 -13.42
C ARG A 167 -10.10 11.84 -13.48
N ASP A 168 -10.18 10.73 -12.78
CA ASP A 168 -11.35 9.86 -12.81
C ASP A 168 -12.56 10.47 -12.08
N VAL A 169 -12.32 11.30 -11.07
CA VAL A 169 -13.40 12.03 -10.37
C VAL A 169 -14.07 13.05 -11.30
N HIS A 170 -13.29 13.71 -12.19
CA HIS A 170 -13.83 14.68 -13.13
C HIS A 170 -14.57 14.04 -14.33
N HIS A 171 -14.31 12.78 -14.66
CA HIS A 171 -15.02 12.06 -15.73
C HIS A 171 -16.29 11.34 -15.26
N SER A 172 -16.52 11.27 -13.95
CA SER A 172 -17.69 10.58 -13.34
C SER A 172 -18.83 11.54 -12.97
N SER A 173 -18.74 12.82 -13.33
CA SER A 173 -19.86 13.76 -13.17
C SER A 173 -20.74 13.73 -14.41
N PRO A 174 -22.08 13.52 -14.25
CA PRO A 174 -23.04 13.47 -15.36
C PRO A 174 -23.16 14.78 -16.10
#